data_9949ab970678efb00d4af9c90b9de04b
#
_entry.id   9949ab970678efb00d4af9c90b9de04b
#
_cell.length_a   1.000
_cell.length_b   1.000
_cell.length_c   1.000
_cell.angle_alpha   90.00
_cell.angle_beta   90.00
_cell.angle_gamma   90.00
#
_symmetry.space_group_name_H-M   'P 1'
#
loop_
_entity.id
_entity.type
_entity.pdbx_description
1 polymer ?
#
loop_
_entity_poly.entity_id
_entity_poly.type
_entity_poly.pdbx_seq_one_letter_code
_entity_poly.pdbx_strand_id
1 'polypeptide(L)'
;MKLTFNGAAHEVTGSCHCLEACNKKIIVDCGMEQGRDIYVNEELPFPISQIDYVFLTHAHIDHSGMLPYLYKNGFRGSIFATKATTQLCRIMLKDSAHIQESEAEWKNRKNKRSDAEPVVPVYTIEDAENVLTYFVPCEYEKKIDIAPGIQIRMRDVGHLLGSASIEVWLTEEGHTKKIVFSGDIGNTNQPLIKDPSYVDDADYVVMESTYGNRSHDQGISLLDCKSELKQILKETLAAGGNLVIPCFAVGRTQEILYFLRQLKVEHELLEFEHTEVFVDSPLAVEATNIFMTNTQECFDEEAMALVRQGINPIRFPGLRLSVSVEESRAINEDPRPKVILSASGMCDAGRIRHHLKHNLWRPECTILFAGYQAEGSLGCVLLGGAKNIRLFGEEICVKARIARMTGISGHADREGLVRWVSHIAPKPTHVFVVHGEDTVTDSFASLLTTTYGINATAPYTGESWDLLSDQKIREGTREYVKKDYQPREGRMSDVYRKLFDAAQQLLAIVKKYREGANKDIRRFTEDIEKLCRRWDK
;
A
#
# COMPACT_ATOMS: atom_id res chain seq x y z
N MET A 1 11.80 3.83 -29.27
CA MET A 1 11.69 3.74 -27.79
C MET A 1 10.24 3.89 -27.39
N LYS A 2 9.65 2.88 -26.72
CA LYS A 2 8.22 2.90 -26.40
C LYS A 2 8.00 2.67 -24.92
N LEU A 3 7.12 3.47 -24.29
CA LEU A 3 6.65 3.32 -22.91
C LEU A 3 5.16 2.94 -22.94
N THR A 4 4.77 1.93 -22.16
CA THR A 4 3.38 1.49 -22.01
C THR A 4 3.02 1.38 -20.53
N PHE A 5 1.86 1.86 -20.14
CA PHE A 5 1.35 1.81 -18.76
C PHE A 5 0.39 0.62 -18.62
N ASN A 6 0.68 -0.33 -17.72
CA ASN A 6 -0.10 -1.56 -17.55
C ASN A 6 -0.72 -1.75 -16.16
N GLY A 7 -0.50 -0.80 -15.25
CA GLY A 7 -1.08 -0.85 -13.90
C GLY A 7 -0.77 0.41 -13.12
N ALA A 8 -1.39 0.58 -11.97
CA ALA A 8 -1.41 1.83 -11.19
C ALA A 8 -1.73 3.08 -12.06
N ALA A 9 -2.55 2.90 -13.08
CA ALA A 9 -2.99 3.92 -14.02
C ALA A 9 -4.41 4.34 -13.64
N HIS A 10 -4.59 5.48 -12.96
CA HIS A 10 -5.80 5.91 -12.27
C HIS A 10 -6.20 5.02 -11.08
N GLU A 11 -5.24 4.25 -10.56
CA GLU A 11 -5.36 3.37 -9.39
C GLU A 11 -4.10 3.46 -8.55
N VAL A 12 -4.21 3.12 -7.24
CA VAL A 12 -3.10 3.24 -6.28
C VAL A 12 -2.24 1.99 -6.22
N THR A 13 -2.67 0.85 -6.80
CA THR A 13 -1.96 -0.43 -6.66
C THR A 13 -1.70 -1.09 -8.01
N GLY A 14 -0.83 -2.10 -8.02
CA GLY A 14 -0.53 -2.87 -9.22
C GLY A 14 0.46 -2.20 -10.17
N SER A 15 1.40 -1.40 -9.68
CA SER A 15 2.39 -0.69 -10.51
C SER A 15 3.10 -1.61 -11.48
N CYS A 16 2.98 -1.30 -12.78
CA CYS A 16 3.63 -2.04 -13.84
C CYS A 16 3.77 -1.16 -15.09
N HIS A 17 5.00 -0.87 -15.50
CA HIS A 17 5.27 -0.03 -16.67
C HIS A 17 6.23 -0.75 -17.60
N CYS A 18 5.92 -0.76 -18.90
CA CYS A 18 6.69 -1.50 -19.89
C CYS A 18 7.50 -0.55 -20.78
N LEU A 19 8.81 -0.80 -20.89
CA LEU A 19 9.72 -0.14 -21.80
C LEU A 19 10.16 -1.11 -22.91
N GLU A 20 10.04 -0.68 -24.17
CA GLU A 20 10.59 -1.38 -25.32
C GLU A 20 11.64 -0.46 -25.97
N ALA A 21 12.92 -0.81 -25.84
CA ALA A 21 14.03 -0.07 -26.40
C ALA A 21 15.27 -0.95 -26.55
N CYS A 22 16.17 -0.62 -27.50
CA CYS A 22 17.44 -1.33 -27.72
C CYS A 22 17.23 -2.85 -27.95
N ASN A 23 16.14 -3.24 -28.60
CA ASN A 23 15.71 -4.62 -28.78
C ASN A 23 15.50 -5.38 -27.45
N LYS A 24 15.21 -4.69 -26.36
CA LYS A 24 14.92 -5.23 -25.04
C LYS A 24 13.52 -4.89 -24.59
N LYS A 25 12.92 -5.80 -23.81
CA LYS A 25 11.65 -5.65 -23.14
C LYS A 25 11.89 -5.59 -21.65
N ILE A 26 11.55 -4.45 -21.06
CA ILE A 26 11.85 -4.12 -19.67
C ILE A 26 10.53 -3.83 -18.96
N ILE A 27 10.40 -4.29 -17.74
CA ILE A 27 9.31 -3.89 -16.85
C ILE A 27 9.91 -3.07 -15.71
N VAL A 28 9.26 -1.97 -15.37
CA VAL A 28 9.53 -1.21 -14.15
C VAL A 28 8.37 -1.45 -13.20
N ASP A 29 8.68 -2.07 -12.08
CA ASP A 29 7.77 -2.66 -11.10
C ASP A 29 6.86 -3.75 -11.70
N CYS A 30 6.39 -4.65 -10.86
CA CYS A 30 5.43 -5.68 -11.20
C CYS A 30 4.58 -5.98 -9.97
N GLY A 31 3.66 -5.08 -9.70
CA GLY A 31 2.88 -5.05 -8.49
C GLY A 31 1.63 -5.92 -8.55
N MET A 32 1.16 -6.28 -7.36
CA MET A 32 -0.13 -6.93 -7.19
C MET A 32 -1.20 -5.88 -6.90
N GLU A 33 -2.30 -5.99 -7.60
CA GLU A 33 -3.49 -5.19 -7.31
C GLU A 33 -4.05 -5.54 -5.93
N GLN A 34 -4.39 -4.53 -5.17
CA GLN A 34 -4.95 -4.65 -3.83
C GLN A 34 -6.16 -3.73 -3.67
N GLY A 35 -7.24 -4.26 -3.11
CA GLY A 35 -8.45 -3.49 -2.88
C GLY A 35 -9.51 -3.69 -3.96
N ARG A 36 -10.11 -2.62 -4.43
CA ARG A 36 -11.16 -2.63 -5.47
C ARG A 36 -10.61 -1.97 -6.71
N ASP A 37 -10.47 -2.75 -7.77
CA ASP A 37 -10.12 -2.24 -9.08
C ASP A 37 -11.27 -1.44 -9.66
N ILE A 38 -10.97 -0.29 -10.24
CA ILE A 38 -11.93 0.59 -10.90
C ILE A 38 -11.98 0.26 -12.39
N TYR A 39 -10.80 0.10 -13.00
CA TYR A 39 -10.64 -0.19 -14.41
C TYR A 39 -10.14 -1.61 -14.65
N VAL A 40 -10.49 -2.19 -15.79
CA VAL A 40 -9.93 -3.48 -16.23
C VAL A 40 -8.49 -3.24 -16.67
N ASN A 41 -7.55 -3.87 -16.01
CA ASN A 41 -6.14 -3.81 -16.40
C ASN A 41 -5.90 -4.64 -17.67
N GLU A 42 -5.15 -4.06 -18.59
CA GLU A 42 -4.76 -4.76 -19.81
C GLU A 42 -3.61 -5.73 -19.56
N GLU A 43 -3.59 -6.83 -20.34
CA GLU A 43 -2.46 -7.74 -20.34
C GLU A 43 -1.17 -7.02 -20.80
N LEU A 44 -0.02 -7.59 -20.41
CA LEU A 44 1.28 -7.08 -20.85
C LEU A 44 1.34 -7.06 -22.39
N PRO A 45 1.98 -6.04 -22.99
CA PRO A 45 2.03 -5.88 -24.46
C PRO A 45 2.88 -6.95 -25.15
N PHE A 46 3.48 -7.86 -24.38
CA PHE A 46 4.32 -8.95 -24.87
C PHE A 46 4.31 -10.15 -23.91
N PRO A 47 4.61 -11.36 -24.42
CA PRO A 47 4.69 -12.56 -23.58
C PRO A 47 5.70 -12.42 -22.46
N ILE A 48 5.37 -12.92 -21.27
CA ILE A 48 6.23 -12.87 -20.08
C ILE A 48 7.62 -13.49 -20.32
N SER A 49 7.69 -14.54 -21.13
CA SER A 49 8.96 -15.20 -21.49
C SER A 49 9.91 -14.34 -22.34
N GLN A 50 9.43 -13.22 -22.87
CA GLN A 50 10.23 -12.27 -23.66
C GLN A 50 10.75 -11.08 -22.84
N ILE A 51 10.40 -11.00 -21.54
CA ILE A 51 10.90 -9.95 -20.66
C ILE A 51 12.38 -10.21 -20.39
N ASP A 52 13.23 -9.24 -20.75
CA ASP A 52 14.68 -9.30 -20.52
C ASP A 52 15.04 -8.87 -19.11
N TYR A 53 14.44 -7.78 -18.62
CA TYR A 53 14.80 -7.15 -17.35
C TYR A 53 13.58 -6.66 -16.60
N VAL A 54 13.68 -6.66 -15.26
CA VAL A 54 12.79 -5.94 -14.37
C VAL A 54 13.62 -4.94 -13.54
N PHE A 55 13.17 -3.70 -13.46
CA PHE A 55 13.73 -2.69 -12.56
C PHE A 55 12.70 -2.47 -11.45
N LEU A 56 13.08 -2.71 -10.21
CA LEU A 56 12.18 -2.66 -9.07
C LEU A 56 12.52 -1.47 -8.18
N THR A 57 11.54 -0.61 -7.98
CA THR A 57 11.68 0.61 -7.18
C THR A 57 11.77 0.31 -5.69
N HIS A 58 10.88 -0.52 -5.17
CA HIS A 58 10.85 -0.91 -3.76
C HIS A 58 10.05 -2.21 -3.52
N ALA A 59 10.01 -2.64 -2.25
CA ALA A 59 9.55 -3.98 -1.92
C ALA A 59 8.05 -4.11 -1.62
N HIS A 60 7.25 -3.03 -1.58
CA HIS A 60 5.82 -3.15 -1.34
C HIS A 60 5.15 -4.08 -2.36
N ILE A 61 4.11 -4.77 -1.93
CA ILE A 61 3.45 -5.83 -2.73
C ILE A 61 2.77 -5.26 -3.99
N ASP A 62 2.29 -4.04 -3.94
CA ASP A 62 1.74 -3.31 -5.09
C ASP A 62 2.80 -2.83 -6.10
N HIS A 63 4.10 -3.06 -5.84
CA HIS A 63 5.22 -2.87 -6.76
C HIS A 63 5.99 -4.16 -7.07
N SER A 64 6.02 -5.13 -6.16
CA SER A 64 6.82 -6.36 -6.29
C SER A 64 5.99 -7.65 -6.35
N GLY A 65 4.73 -7.59 -5.94
CA GLY A 65 3.93 -8.76 -5.58
C GLY A 65 3.65 -9.75 -6.72
N MET A 66 3.79 -9.34 -7.97
CA MET A 66 3.60 -10.23 -9.13
C MET A 66 4.92 -10.77 -9.71
N LEU A 67 6.06 -10.48 -9.13
CA LEU A 67 7.35 -11.07 -9.56
C LEU A 67 7.37 -12.61 -9.55
N PRO A 68 6.81 -13.31 -8.52
CA PRO A 68 6.71 -14.76 -8.55
C PRO A 68 5.81 -15.28 -9.69
N TYR A 69 4.76 -14.53 -10.04
CA TYR A 69 3.89 -14.85 -11.17
C TYR A 69 4.64 -14.75 -12.50
N LEU A 70 5.52 -13.75 -12.67
CA LEU A 70 6.38 -13.68 -13.85
C LEU A 70 7.27 -14.93 -13.97
N TYR A 71 7.90 -15.33 -12.86
CA TYR A 71 8.72 -16.55 -12.84
C TYR A 71 7.93 -17.80 -13.23
N LYS A 72 6.76 -18.00 -12.61
CA LYS A 72 5.84 -19.11 -12.89
C LYS A 72 5.46 -19.18 -14.37
N ASN A 73 5.33 -18.04 -15.04
CA ASN A 73 4.95 -17.93 -16.44
C ASN A 73 6.12 -17.75 -17.43
N GLY A 74 7.33 -18.10 -17.02
CA GLY A 74 8.48 -18.26 -17.91
C GLY A 74 9.46 -17.10 -17.96
N PHE A 75 9.33 -16.08 -17.10
CA PHE A 75 10.40 -15.07 -16.93
C PHE A 75 11.69 -15.71 -16.45
N ARG A 76 12.80 -15.37 -17.11
CA ARG A 76 14.16 -15.86 -16.78
C ARG A 76 15.21 -14.74 -16.92
N GLY A 77 14.76 -13.48 -16.98
CA GLY A 77 15.63 -12.31 -17.02
C GLY A 77 16.18 -11.92 -15.65
N SER A 78 16.81 -10.76 -15.55
CA SER A 78 17.35 -10.24 -14.29
C SER A 78 16.43 -9.17 -13.66
N ILE A 79 16.36 -9.15 -12.32
CA ILE A 79 15.60 -8.18 -11.54
C ILE A 79 16.60 -7.29 -10.80
N PHE A 80 16.68 -6.04 -11.19
CA PHE A 80 17.58 -5.06 -10.58
C PHE A 80 16.84 -4.29 -9.50
N ALA A 81 17.35 -4.33 -8.28
CA ALA A 81 16.78 -3.65 -7.11
C ALA A 81 17.91 -3.25 -6.15
N THR A 82 17.66 -2.32 -5.23
CA THR A 82 18.63 -2.06 -4.17
C THR A 82 18.84 -3.29 -3.29
N LYS A 83 19.95 -3.34 -2.60
CA LYS A 83 20.26 -4.44 -1.68
C LYS A 83 19.18 -4.62 -0.61
N ALA A 84 18.72 -3.53 0.00
CA ALA A 84 17.69 -3.57 1.03
C ALA A 84 16.33 -4.01 0.46
N THR A 85 15.93 -3.51 -0.70
CA THR A 85 14.72 -3.96 -1.41
C THR A 85 14.78 -5.46 -1.72
N THR A 86 15.92 -5.98 -2.20
CA THR A 86 16.10 -7.42 -2.45
C THR A 86 15.90 -8.25 -1.18
N GLN A 87 16.42 -7.77 -0.04
CA GLN A 87 16.25 -8.47 1.24
C GLN A 87 14.81 -8.42 1.74
N LEU A 88 14.12 -7.28 1.60
CA LEU A 88 12.71 -7.14 1.96
C LEU A 88 11.81 -8.01 1.06
N CYS A 89 12.05 -8.04 -0.25
CA CYS A 89 11.31 -8.91 -1.17
C CYS A 89 11.42 -10.39 -0.76
N ARG A 90 12.58 -10.82 -0.24
CA ARG A 90 12.76 -12.21 0.23
C ARG A 90 11.76 -12.61 1.30
N ILE A 91 11.40 -11.71 2.19
CA ILE A 91 10.43 -12.01 3.26
C ILE A 91 9.00 -11.69 2.81
N MET A 92 8.78 -10.60 2.09
CA MET A 92 7.45 -10.14 1.71
C MET A 92 6.79 -11.02 0.65
N LEU A 93 7.54 -11.45 -0.37
CA LEU A 93 7.00 -12.33 -1.43
C LEU A 93 6.64 -13.72 -0.89
N LYS A 94 7.42 -14.25 0.06
CA LYS A 94 7.11 -15.51 0.74
C LYS A 94 5.86 -15.40 1.61
N ASP A 95 5.74 -14.30 2.37
CA ASP A 95 4.56 -14.05 3.21
C ASP A 95 3.30 -13.91 2.34
N SER A 96 3.39 -13.17 1.24
CA SER A 96 2.30 -13.04 0.26
C SER A 96 1.89 -14.39 -0.34
N ALA A 97 2.85 -15.22 -0.74
CA ALA A 97 2.59 -16.57 -1.24
C ALA A 97 1.90 -17.46 -0.19
N HIS A 98 2.40 -17.43 1.04
CA HIS A 98 1.82 -18.17 2.16
C HIS A 98 0.35 -17.76 2.45
N ILE A 99 0.07 -16.48 2.40
CA ILE A 99 -1.31 -15.96 2.55
C ILE A 99 -2.20 -16.51 1.44
N GLN A 100 -1.77 -16.46 0.18
CA GLN A 100 -2.53 -16.96 -0.98
C GLN A 100 -2.78 -18.47 -0.90
N GLU A 101 -1.76 -19.26 -0.56
CA GLU A 101 -1.89 -20.71 -0.37
C GLU A 101 -2.89 -21.04 0.75
N SER A 102 -2.76 -20.36 1.91
CA SER A 102 -3.64 -20.53 3.05
C SER A 102 -5.10 -20.17 2.73
N GLU A 103 -5.33 -19.08 1.97
CA GLU A 103 -6.65 -18.69 1.51
C GLU A 103 -7.25 -19.69 0.52
N ALA A 104 -6.44 -20.16 -0.45
CA ALA A 104 -6.87 -21.17 -1.40
C ALA A 104 -7.26 -22.47 -0.69
N GLU A 105 -6.45 -22.94 0.26
CA GLU A 105 -6.77 -24.11 1.08
C GLU A 105 -8.06 -23.93 1.90
N TRP A 106 -8.22 -22.75 2.51
CA TRP A 106 -9.41 -22.45 3.31
C TRP A 106 -10.68 -22.45 2.43
N LYS A 107 -10.63 -21.80 1.27
CA LYS A 107 -11.72 -21.79 0.28
C LYS A 107 -12.03 -23.20 -0.20
N ASN A 108 -11.01 -24.00 -0.53
CA ASN A 108 -11.16 -25.38 -0.98
C ASN A 108 -11.74 -26.29 0.09
N ARG A 109 -11.34 -26.14 1.36
CA ARG A 109 -11.96 -26.86 2.48
C ARG A 109 -13.44 -26.52 2.63
N LYS A 110 -13.81 -25.25 2.45
CA LYS A 110 -15.20 -24.79 2.53
C LYS A 110 -16.03 -25.30 1.34
N ASN A 111 -15.42 -25.37 0.17
CA ASN A 111 -16.04 -25.80 -1.09
C ASN A 111 -16.15 -27.33 -1.25
N LYS A 112 -15.59 -28.15 -0.36
CA LYS A 112 -15.67 -29.63 -0.42
C LYS A 112 -17.09 -30.19 -0.53
N ARG A 113 -18.11 -29.39 -0.23
CA ARG A 113 -19.53 -29.77 -0.30
C ARG A 113 -20.26 -29.12 -1.49
N SER A 114 -19.56 -28.50 -2.40
CA SER A 114 -20.09 -27.87 -3.63
C SER A 114 -19.28 -28.39 -4.83
N ASP A 115 -19.91 -28.37 -6.01
CA ASP A 115 -19.25 -28.73 -7.27
C ASP A 115 -18.37 -27.59 -7.82
N ALA A 116 -17.93 -26.66 -6.96
CA ALA A 116 -17.06 -25.55 -7.36
C ALA A 116 -15.64 -26.05 -7.67
N GLU A 117 -15.06 -25.53 -8.74
CA GLU A 117 -13.67 -25.81 -9.10
C GLU A 117 -12.71 -25.40 -7.96
N PRO A 118 -11.61 -26.17 -7.77
CA PRO A 118 -10.61 -25.81 -6.77
C PRO A 118 -9.97 -24.45 -7.05
N VAL A 119 -9.91 -23.61 -6.02
CA VAL A 119 -9.18 -22.35 -6.07
C VAL A 119 -7.69 -22.64 -6.00
N VAL A 120 -6.92 -22.11 -6.94
CA VAL A 120 -5.45 -22.20 -6.97
C VAL A 120 -4.86 -20.83 -6.62
N PRO A 121 -3.74 -20.76 -5.88
CA PRO A 121 -3.05 -19.51 -5.65
C PRO A 121 -2.48 -18.97 -6.96
N VAL A 122 -2.35 -17.66 -7.07
CA VAL A 122 -1.74 -16.99 -8.24
C VAL A 122 -0.31 -17.51 -8.44
N TYR A 123 0.43 -17.66 -7.34
CA TYR A 123 1.74 -18.31 -7.28
C TYR A 123 1.94 -18.98 -5.91
N THR A 124 2.94 -19.83 -5.80
CA THR A 124 3.27 -20.61 -4.61
C THR A 124 4.49 -20.04 -3.88
N ILE A 125 4.75 -20.54 -2.65
CA ILE A 125 5.99 -20.25 -1.91
C ILE A 125 7.22 -20.66 -2.73
N GLU A 126 7.16 -21.79 -3.45
CA GLU A 126 8.24 -22.24 -4.33
C GLU A 126 8.52 -21.25 -5.46
N ASP A 127 7.48 -20.70 -6.09
CA ASP A 127 7.61 -19.66 -7.11
C ASP A 127 8.27 -18.40 -6.53
N ALA A 128 7.87 -18.01 -5.30
CA ALA A 128 8.43 -16.86 -4.59
C ALA A 128 9.91 -17.09 -4.21
N GLU A 129 10.30 -18.29 -3.85
CA GLU A 129 11.70 -18.63 -3.57
C GLU A 129 12.56 -18.64 -4.83
N ASN A 130 12.04 -19.21 -5.90
CA ASN A 130 12.78 -19.34 -7.14
C ASN A 130 13.02 -17.97 -7.82
N VAL A 131 12.03 -17.05 -7.83
CA VAL A 131 12.20 -15.71 -8.44
C VAL A 131 13.33 -14.92 -7.76
N LEU A 132 13.59 -15.14 -6.47
CA LEU A 132 14.65 -14.45 -5.73
C LEU A 132 16.06 -14.73 -6.28
N THR A 133 16.25 -15.82 -7.01
CA THR A 133 17.54 -16.18 -7.62
C THR A 133 17.88 -15.27 -8.83
N TYR A 134 16.92 -14.52 -9.35
CA TYR A 134 17.09 -13.60 -10.47
C TYR A 134 17.38 -12.15 -10.04
N PHE A 135 17.36 -11.87 -8.73
CA PHE A 135 17.67 -10.55 -8.23
C PHE A 135 19.16 -10.20 -8.34
N VAL A 136 19.42 -9.00 -8.83
CA VAL A 136 20.75 -8.39 -8.92
C VAL A 136 20.75 -7.15 -8.02
N PRO A 137 21.37 -7.21 -6.83
CA PRO A 137 21.43 -6.08 -5.92
C PRO A 137 22.26 -4.92 -6.50
N CYS A 138 21.70 -3.72 -6.44
CA CYS A 138 22.31 -2.48 -6.90
C CYS A 138 22.68 -1.58 -5.73
N GLU A 139 23.75 -0.81 -5.87
CA GLU A 139 24.15 0.27 -4.97
C GLU A 139 23.46 1.56 -5.38
N TYR A 140 23.09 2.40 -4.41
CA TYR A 140 22.63 3.75 -4.70
C TYR A 140 23.70 4.60 -5.38
N GLU A 141 23.27 5.59 -6.16
CA GLU A 141 24.08 6.58 -6.88
C GLU A 141 25.05 6.01 -7.91
N LYS A 142 25.12 4.70 -8.06
CA LYS A 142 26.01 4.04 -9.01
C LYS A 142 25.32 3.82 -10.34
N LYS A 143 25.91 4.34 -11.40
CA LYS A 143 25.46 4.09 -12.77
C LYS A 143 25.90 2.69 -13.21
N ILE A 144 24.96 1.89 -13.70
CA ILE A 144 25.14 0.48 -14.04
C ILE A 144 24.79 0.27 -15.51
N ASP A 145 25.70 -0.33 -16.26
CA ASP A 145 25.44 -0.79 -17.62
C ASP A 145 24.66 -2.11 -17.60
N ILE A 146 23.43 -2.10 -18.11
CA ILE A 146 22.55 -3.27 -18.15
C ILE A 146 22.74 -4.05 -19.45
N ALA A 147 22.76 -3.32 -20.58
CA ALA A 147 22.94 -3.84 -21.91
C ALA A 147 23.44 -2.71 -22.82
N PRO A 148 23.91 -3.01 -24.05
CA PRO A 148 24.25 -1.97 -25.01
C PRO A 148 23.10 -0.98 -25.20
N GLY A 149 23.34 0.29 -24.88
CA GLY A 149 22.36 1.36 -24.95
C GLY A 149 21.41 1.48 -23.75
N ILE A 150 21.57 0.67 -22.70
CA ILE A 150 20.71 0.71 -21.51
C ILE A 150 21.59 0.84 -20.27
N GLN A 151 21.39 1.93 -19.54
CA GLN A 151 22.02 2.18 -18.23
C GLN A 151 20.97 2.56 -17.21
N ILE A 152 21.21 2.23 -15.93
CA ILE A 152 20.34 2.64 -14.82
C ILE A 152 21.14 3.25 -13.68
N ARG A 153 20.47 4.04 -12.84
CA ARG A 153 20.94 4.47 -11.54
C ARG A 153 19.76 4.50 -10.57
N MET A 154 19.97 4.02 -9.36
CA MET A 154 18.99 4.05 -8.28
C MET A 154 19.34 5.19 -7.31
N ARG A 155 18.36 6.04 -6.99
CA ARG A 155 18.49 7.10 -5.99
C ARG A 155 17.51 6.86 -4.86
N ASP A 156 17.97 7.04 -3.63
CA ASP A 156 17.12 6.89 -2.45
C ASP A 156 15.98 7.90 -2.50
N VAL A 157 14.75 7.42 -2.38
CA VAL A 157 13.53 8.23 -2.46
C VAL A 157 12.77 8.28 -1.13
N GLY A 158 13.35 7.69 -0.07
CA GLY A 158 12.95 7.90 1.32
C GLY A 158 11.61 7.33 1.76
N HIS A 159 10.90 6.54 0.95
CA HIS A 159 9.57 6.01 1.26
C HIS A 159 9.61 4.79 2.19
N LEU A 160 10.48 3.85 1.86
CA LEU A 160 10.69 2.60 2.59
C LEU A 160 12.18 2.27 2.58
N LEU A 161 12.65 1.46 3.53
CA LEU A 161 14.02 0.98 3.51
C LEU A 161 14.36 0.35 2.15
N GLY A 162 15.34 0.92 1.46
CA GLY A 162 15.76 0.44 0.15
C GLY A 162 14.99 1.03 -1.04
N SER A 163 13.98 1.84 -0.84
CA SER A 163 13.23 2.47 -1.92
C SER A 163 14.11 3.35 -2.81
N ALA A 164 13.86 3.30 -4.10
CA ALA A 164 14.61 4.07 -5.07
C ALA A 164 13.72 4.66 -6.16
N SER A 165 13.98 5.90 -6.55
CA SER A 165 13.68 6.34 -7.89
C SER A 165 14.71 5.75 -8.86
N ILE A 166 14.26 5.37 -10.05
CA ILE A 166 15.10 4.71 -11.04
C ILE A 166 15.28 5.62 -12.26
N GLU A 167 16.50 6.05 -12.47
CA GLU A 167 16.89 6.77 -13.68
C GLU A 167 17.31 5.75 -14.73
N VAL A 168 16.73 5.82 -15.92
CA VAL A 168 17.00 4.91 -17.04
C VAL A 168 17.48 5.72 -18.23
N TRP A 169 18.68 5.48 -18.73
CA TRP A 169 19.19 6.03 -19.98
C TRP A 169 19.03 4.99 -21.07
N LEU A 170 18.35 5.38 -22.14
CA LEU A 170 18.15 4.57 -23.35
C LEU A 170 18.83 5.27 -24.52
N THR A 171 19.77 4.58 -25.17
CA THR A 171 20.48 5.09 -26.36
C THR A 171 20.21 4.17 -27.53
N GLU A 172 19.48 4.65 -28.53
CA GLU A 172 19.07 3.92 -29.72
C GLU A 172 19.21 4.83 -30.96
N GLU A 173 19.82 4.33 -32.02
CA GLU A 173 20.01 5.05 -33.27
C GLU A 173 20.67 6.45 -33.10
N GLY A 174 21.59 6.59 -32.16
CA GLY A 174 22.30 7.84 -31.87
C GLY A 174 21.52 8.85 -31.02
N HIS A 175 20.28 8.51 -30.59
CA HIS A 175 19.48 9.34 -29.69
C HIS A 175 19.52 8.76 -28.29
N THR A 176 19.75 9.60 -27.29
CA THR A 176 19.67 9.22 -25.87
C THR A 176 18.48 9.90 -25.23
N LYS A 177 17.68 9.14 -24.49
CA LYS A 177 16.58 9.63 -23.65
C LYS A 177 16.79 9.16 -22.22
N LYS A 178 16.56 10.07 -21.27
CA LYS A 178 16.57 9.78 -19.85
C LYS A 178 15.15 9.75 -19.31
N ILE A 179 14.72 8.60 -18.80
CA ILE A 179 13.43 8.41 -18.16
C ILE A 179 13.66 8.18 -16.67
N VAL A 180 12.84 8.82 -15.83
CA VAL A 180 12.87 8.65 -14.39
C VAL A 180 11.55 8.05 -13.92
N PHE A 181 11.63 6.93 -13.21
CA PHE A 181 10.50 6.35 -12.49
C PHE A 181 10.65 6.71 -11.01
N SER A 182 9.69 7.44 -10.47
CA SER A 182 9.78 7.89 -9.08
C SER A 182 9.73 6.73 -8.07
N GLY A 183 9.03 5.63 -8.40
CA GLY A 183 8.48 4.76 -7.38
C GLY A 183 7.57 5.58 -6.46
N ASP A 184 7.44 5.17 -5.22
CA ASP A 184 6.75 5.94 -4.19
C ASP A 184 7.72 6.91 -3.53
N ILE A 185 7.35 8.19 -3.52
CA ILE A 185 8.19 9.25 -2.97
C ILE A 185 7.89 9.40 -1.48
N GLY A 186 8.92 9.30 -0.67
CA GLY A 186 8.82 9.42 0.79
C GLY A 186 8.45 10.84 1.25
N ASN A 187 7.88 10.91 2.44
CA ASN A 187 7.72 12.18 3.13
C ASN A 187 9.09 12.62 3.70
N THR A 188 9.27 13.91 3.89
CA THR A 188 10.47 14.47 4.54
C THR A 188 10.41 14.30 6.06
N ASN A 189 11.58 14.23 6.68
CA ASN A 189 11.75 14.08 8.13
C ASN A 189 11.08 12.83 8.72
N GLN A 190 11.05 11.71 7.97
CA GLN A 190 10.63 10.43 8.55
C GLN A 190 11.73 9.92 9.50
N PRO A 191 11.38 9.25 10.61
CA PRO A 191 12.39 8.66 11.49
C PRO A 191 13.09 7.48 10.81
N LEU A 192 14.35 7.28 11.08
CA LEU A 192 15.22 6.18 10.67
C LEU A 192 15.76 6.27 9.24
N ILE A 193 14.95 6.61 8.26
CA ILE A 193 15.35 6.58 6.85
C ILE A 193 15.62 7.99 6.32
N LYS A 194 16.43 8.06 5.27
CA LYS A 194 16.80 9.34 4.64
C LYS A 194 15.61 10.01 3.98
N ASP A 195 15.68 11.34 3.89
CA ASP A 195 14.76 12.11 3.06
C ASP A 195 14.92 11.79 1.57
N PRO A 196 13.87 12.02 0.77
CA PRO A 196 13.93 11.81 -0.67
C PRO A 196 15.05 12.60 -1.33
N SER A 197 15.90 11.92 -2.11
CA SER A 197 16.85 12.56 -2.99
C SER A 197 16.15 13.12 -4.24
N TYR A 198 16.69 14.20 -4.77
CA TYR A 198 16.17 14.84 -5.99
C TYR A 198 16.94 14.39 -7.23
N VAL A 199 16.26 14.39 -8.36
CA VAL A 199 16.84 14.12 -9.67
C VAL A 199 17.12 15.46 -10.38
N ASP A 200 18.31 15.60 -10.97
CA ASP A 200 18.75 16.88 -11.54
C ASP A 200 18.15 17.16 -12.92
N ASP A 201 18.04 16.13 -13.76
CA ASP A 201 17.57 16.21 -15.16
C ASP A 201 16.77 14.96 -15.56
N ALA A 202 15.84 15.11 -16.47
CA ALA A 202 15.13 14.02 -17.14
C ALA A 202 14.45 14.51 -18.42
N ASP A 203 14.38 13.65 -19.45
CA ASP A 203 13.49 13.88 -20.60
C ASP A 203 12.04 13.52 -20.25
N TYR A 204 11.85 12.41 -19.55
CA TYR A 204 10.54 11.87 -19.15
C TYR A 204 10.53 11.49 -17.69
N VAL A 205 9.38 11.67 -17.05
CA VAL A 205 9.17 11.26 -15.66
C VAL A 205 7.88 10.46 -15.57
N VAL A 206 7.91 9.31 -14.89
CA VAL A 206 6.74 8.56 -14.47
C VAL A 206 6.70 8.67 -12.95
N MET A 207 5.69 9.35 -12.39
CA MET A 207 5.66 9.67 -10.97
C MET A 207 4.33 9.33 -10.31
N GLU A 208 4.42 8.97 -9.02
CA GLU A 208 3.28 8.74 -8.16
C GLU A 208 2.43 10.00 -7.92
N SER A 209 1.22 9.79 -7.49
CA SER A 209 0.30 10.85 -7.07
C SER A 209 -0.62 10.46 -5.91
N THR A 210 -0.20 9.54 -5.05
CA THR A 210 -1.01 9.00 -3.93
C THR A 210 -1.68 10.10 -3.11
N TYR A 211 -0.95 11.17 -2.80
CA TYR A 211 -1.48 12.35 -2.11
C TYR A 211 -1.42 13.63 -2.94
N GLY A 212 -1.55 13.51 -4.26
CA GLY A 212 -1.52 14.64 -5.19
C GLY A 212 -2.60 15.71 -4.99
N ASN A 213 -3.66 15.39 -4.25
CA ASN A 213 -4.77 16.30 -3.97
C ASN A 213 -4.83 16.83 -2.53
N ARG A 214 -3.89 16.42 -1.67
CA ARG A 214 -3.91 16.81 -0.25
C ARG A 214 -2.54 17.22 0.25
N SER A 215 -2.52 18.15 1.20
CA SER A 215 -1.36 18.50 1.98
C SER A 215 -1.42 17.78 3.33
N HIS A 216 -0.29 17.39 3.85
CA HIS A 216 -0.22 16.97 5.25
C HIS A 216 -0.49 18.19 6.14
N ASP A 217 -0.95 17.94 7.36
CA ASP A 217 -1.16 19.02 8.33
C ASP A 217 0.16 19.78 8.52
N GLN A 218 0.22 20.99 7.97
CA GLN A 218 1.43 21.82 8.01
C GLN A 218 1.77 22.14 9.45
N GLY A 219 2.97 21.80 9.84
CA GLY A 219 3.50 22.11 11.19
C GLY A 219 3.53 20.95 12.18
N ILE A 220 3.06 19.74 11.81
CA ILE A 220 3.25 18.56 12.65
C ILE A 220 4.67 18.03 12.44
N SER A 221 5.48 18.13 13.47
CA SER A 221 6.85 17.63 13.49
C SER A 221 6.92 16.19 14.02
N LEU A 222 8.06 15.50 13.84
CA LEU A 222 8.33 14.22 14.52
C LEU A 222 8.21 14.32 16.04
N LEU A 223 8.56 15.50 16.59
CA LEU A 223 8.42 15.77 18.03
C LEU A 223 6.95 15.77 18.46
N ASP A 224 6.06 16.30 17.63
CA ASP A 224 4.62 16.28 17.88
C ASP A 224 4.08 14.85 17.82
N CYS A 225 4.51 14.05 16.83
CA CYS A 225 4.16 12.63 16.72
C CYS A 225 4.62 11.82 17.95
N LYS A 226 5.87 12.04 18.41
CA LYS A 226 6.40 11.42 19.64
C LYS A 226 5.58 11.86 20.86
N SER A 227 5.23 13.14 20.95
CA SER A 227 4.45 13.71 22.06
C SER A 227 3.04 13.16 22.11
N GLU A 228 2.39 13.00 20.94
CA GLU A 228 1.06 12.37 20.84
C GLU A 228 1.11 10.89 21.29
N LEU A 229 2.09 10.12 20.81
CA LEU A 229 2.31 8.73 21.24
C LEU A 229 2.54 8.66 22.75
N LYS A 230 3.38 9.54 23.31
CA LYS A 230 3.66 9.64 24.75
C LYS A 230 2.38 9.88 25.55
N GLN A 231 1.52 10.81 25.11
CA GLN A 231 0.27 11.12 25.81
C GLN A 231 -0.69 9.94 25.78
N ILE A 232 -0.89 9.30 24.61
CA ILE A 232 -1.76 8.15 24.47
C ILE A 232 -1.26 6.98 25.33
N LEU A 233 0.04 6.72 25.31
CA LEU A 233 0.67 5.67 26.11
C LEU A 233 0.47 5.92 27.61
N LYS A 234 0.72 7.15 28.08
CA LYS A 234 0.53 7.55 29.47
C LYS A 234 -0.90 7.31 29.95
N GLU A 235 -1.89 7.79 29.19
CA GLU A 235 -3.31 7.65 29.53
C GLU A 235 -3.73 6.18 29.57
N THR A 236 -3.27 5.37 28.60
CA THR A 236 -3.59 3.94 28.53
C THR A 236 -3.01 3.15 29.71
N LEU A 237 -1.74 3.39 30.03
CA LEU A 237 -1.06 2.71 31.15
C LEU A 237 -1.64 3.15 32.51
N ALA A 238 -1.99 4.42 32.67
CA ALA A 238 -2.65 4.92 33.88
C ALA A 238 -4.04 4.29 34.09
N ALA A 239 -4.75 3.94 33.00
CA ALA A 239 -5.99 3.20 33.06
C ALA A 239 -5.80 1.69 33.35
N GLY A 240 -4.56 1.18 33.34
CA GLY A 240 -4.24 -0.24 33.52
C GLY A 240 -4.50 -1.10 32.28
N GLY A 241 -4.62 -0.50 31.12
CA GLY A 241 -4.93 -1.15 29.85
C GLY A 241 -3.72 -1.44 28.96
N ASN A 242 -3.97 -2.17 27.89
CA ASN A 242 -3.01 -2.43 26.81
C ASN A 242 -3.13 -1.36 25.74
N LEU A 243 -1.97 -0.94 25.19
CA LEU A 243 -1.91 -0.16 23.96
C LEU A 243 -1.67 -1.13 22.78
N VAL A 244 -2.68 -1.31 21.93
CA VAL A 244 -2.58 -2.17 20.75
C VAL A 244 -2.44 -1.30 19.51
N ILE A 245 -1.38 -1.53 18.71
CA ILE A 245 -1.04 -0.72 17.56
C ILE A 245 -1.03 -1.60 16.31
N PRO A 246 -2.09 -1.59 15.50
CA PRO A 246 -2.08 -2.20 14.17
C PRO A 246 -1.05 -1.50 13.29
N CYS A 247 -0.05 -2.23 12.80
CA CYS A 247 1.03 -1.68 11.98
C CYS A 247 1.30 -2.56 10.76
N PHE A 248 1.75 -1.93 9.66
CA PHE A 248 2.42 -2.68 8.62
C PHE A 248 3.73 -3.27 9.16
N ALA A 249 4.05 -4.49 8.74
CA ALA A 249 5.22 -5.21 9.23
C ALA A 249 6.54 -4.52 8.87
N VAL A 250 6.56 -3.81 7.74
CA VAL A 250 7.72 -3.11 7.20
C VAL A 250 7.46 -1.60 7.21
N GLY A 251 8.40 -0.81 7.66
CA GLY A 251 8.37 0.64 7.77
C GLY A 251 7.71 1.10 9.07
N ARG A 252 6.39 1.12 9.13
CA ARG A 252 5.64 1.69 10.26
C ARG A 252 5.94 1.05 11.61
N THR A 253 6.13 -0.26 11.66
CA THR A 253 6.53 -0.95 12.91
C THR A 253 7.86 -0.41 13.41
N GLN A 254 8.86 -0.24 12.55
CA GLN A 254 10.20 0.21 12.92
C GLN A 254 10.20 1.68 13.35
N GLU A 255 9.42 2.54 12.70
CA GLU A 255 9.25 3.95 13.10
C GLU A 255 8.63 4.08 14.50
N ILE A 256 7.57 3.33 14.80
CA ILE A 256 6.95 3.33 16.14
C ILE A 256 7.94 2.79 17.18
N LEU A 257 8.71 1.76 16.86
CA LEU A 257 9.75 1.24 17.77
C LEU A 257 10.83 2.28 18.04
N TYR A 258 11.19 3.11 17.06
CA TYR A 258 12.13 4.22 17.25
C TYR A 258 11.61 5.23 18.28
N PHE A 259 10.34 5.67 18.17
CA PHE A 259 9.73 6.57 19.16
C PHE A 259 9.60 5.93 20.55
N LEU A 260 9.16 4.67 20.61
CA LEU A 260 9.05 3.94 21.89
C LEU A 260 10.41 3.78 22.57
N ARG A 261 11.48 3.55 21.78
CA ARG A 261 12.84 3.52 22.30
C ARG A 261 13.22 4.86 22.91
N GLN A 262 13.01 5.97 22.21
CA GLN A 262 13.29 7.31 22.73
C GLN A 262 12.57 7.53 24.05
N LEU A 263 11.25 7.33 24.10
CA LEU A 263 10.44 7.51 25.32
C LEU A 263 10.96 6.68 26.50
N LYS A 264 11.47 5.48 26.24
CA LYS A 264 11.93 4.55 27.28
C LYS A 264 13.37 4.85 27.75
N VAL A 265 14.27 5.08 26.81
CA VAL A 265 15.71 5.27 27.11
C VAL A 265 15.99 6.69 27.63
N GLU A 266 15.23 7.67 27.20
CA GLU A 266 15.31 9.05 27.66
C GLU A 266 14.52 9.28 28.97
N HIS A 267 13.92 8.23 29.55
CA HIS A 267 13.14 8.26 30.79
C HIS A 267 12.01 9.31 30.78
N GLU A 268 11.46 9.56 29.61
CA GLU A 268 10.44 10.59 29.44
C GLU A 268 9.07 10.22 30.05
N LEU A 269 8.86 8.93 30.35
CA LEU A 269 7.62 8.41 30.91
C LEU A 269 7.92 7.29 31.92
N LEU A 270 7.85 7.62 33.22
CA LEU A 270 8.19 6.70 34.31
C LEU A 270 7.31 5.44 34.32
N GLU A 271 6.01 5.58 34.02
CA GLU A 271 5.05 4.47 33.96
C GLU A 271 5.41 3.46 32.85
N PHE A 272 6.18 3.90 31.85
CA PHE A 272 6.61 3.07 30.74
C PHE A 272 7.90 2.29 30.98
N GLU A 273 8.72 2.67 31.97
CA GLU A 273 10.04 2.04 32.22
C GLU A 273 9.98 0.51 32.33
N HIS A 274 8.98 0.00 33.06
CA HIS A 274 8.80 -1.44 33.31
C HIS A 274 7.79 -2.12 32.38
N THR A 275 7.16 -1.35 31.49
CA THR A 275 6.17 -1.88 30.54
C THR A 275 6.86 -2.64 29.41
N GLU A 276 6.45 -3.87 29.15
CA GLU A 276 6.94 -4.64 28.01
C GLU A 276 6.28 -4.19 26.70
N VAL A 277 7.04 -4.21 25.64
CA VAL A 277 6.60 -3.91 24.26
C VAL A 277 6.77 -5.18 23.43
N PHE A 278 5.69 -5.63 22.80
CA PHE A 278 5.69 -6.83 21.98
C PHE A 278 5.54 -6.46 20.51
N VAL A 279 6.41 -7.03 19.66
CA VAL A 279 6.19 -7.10 18.22
C VAL A 279 5.72 -8.51 17.91
N ASP A 280 4.42 -8.67 17.70
CA ASP A 280 3.81 -9.96 17.44
C ASP A 280 3.47 -10.11 15.94
N SER A 281 4.52 -10.28 15.16
CA SER A 281 4.47 -10.55 13.72
C SER A 281 5.81 -11.11 13.27
N PRO A 282 5.90 -12.37 12.80
CA PRO A 282 7.14 -12.94 12.28
C PRO A 282 7.76 -12.08 11.17
N LEU A 283 6.95 -11.60 10.24
CA LEU A 283 7.39 -10.71 9.16
C LEU A 283 8.00 -9.40 9.70
N ALA A 284 7.37 -8.79 10.71
CA ALA A 284 7.90 -7.55 11.30
C ALA A 284 9.23 -7.79 12.05
N VAL A 285 9.40 -8.95 12.66
CA VAL A 285 10.66 -9.35 13.31
C VAL A 285 11.78 -9.47 12.28
N GLU A 286 11.54 -10.17 11.17
CA GLU A 286 12.51 -10.31 10.09
C GLU A 286 12.84 -8.96 9.45
N ALA A 287 11.82 -8.14 9.16
CA ALA A 287 12.00 -6.78 8.63
C ALA A 287 12.87 -5.94 9.56
N THR A 288 12.64 -5.98 10.89
CA THR A 288 13.45 -5.24 11.87
C THR A 288 14.93 -5.65 11.83
N ASN A 289 15.22 -6.93 11.59
CA ASN A 289 16.60 -7.37 11.41
C ASN A 289 17.21 -6.83 10.10
N ILE A 290 16.43 -6.80 9.01
CA ILE A 290 16.88 -6.24 7.71
C ILE A 290 17.18 -4.75 7.86
N PHE A 291 16.36 -3.97 8.57
CA PHE A 291 16.64 -2.57 8.86
C PHE A 291 18.03 -2.41 9.51
N MET A 292 18.36 -3.24 10.48
CA MET A 292 19.65 -3.17 11.18
C MET A 292 20.86 -3.60 10.35
N THR A 293 20.66 -4.34 9.27
CA THR A 293 21.76 -4.74 8.37
C THR A 293 22.02 -3.75 7.23
N ASN A 294 21.16 -2.76 7.04
CA ASN A 294 21.25 -1.76 5.96
C ASN A 294 21.38 -0.31 6.47
N THR A 295 21.87 -0.12 7.69
CA THR A 295 21.93 1.19 8.35
C THR A 295 22.75 2.22 7.56
N GLN A 296 23.92 1.83 7.04
CA GLN A 296 24.84 2.76 6.35
C GLN A 296 24.25 3.34 5.07
N GLU A 297 23.50 2.54 4.33
CA GLU A 297 22.94 2.95 3.04
C GLU A 297 21.62 3.72 3.20
N CYS A 298 20.79 3.34 4.17
CA CYS A 298 19.40 3.79 4.23
C CYS A 298 19.07 4.70 5.41
N PHE A 299 19.85 4.66 6.52
CA PHE A 299 19.49 5.44 7.71
C PHE A 299 19.87 6.91 7.57
N ASP A 300 19.03 7.77 8.16
CA ASP A 300 19.29 9.20 8.30
C ASP A 300 20.46 9.48 9.24
N GLU A 301 20.88 10.73 9.33
CA GLU A 301 22.05 11.12 10.15
C GLU A 301 21.77 10.97 11.65
N GLU A 302 20.52 11.17 12.10
CA GLU A 302 20.14 11.02 13.52
C GLU A 302 20.23 9.55 13.94
N ALA A 303 19.64 8.63 13.20
CA ALA A 303 19.73 7.20 13.46
C ALA A 303 21.19 6.69 13.33
N MET A 304 21.93 7.20 12.34
CA MET A 304 23.35 6.86 12.17
C MET A 304 24.23 7.37 13.32
N ALA A 305 23.91 8.51 13.92
CA ALA A 305 24.63 9.00 15.10
C ALA A 305 24.49 8.01 16.28
N LEU A 306 23.31 7.42 16.47
CA LEU A 306 23.12 6.34 17.45
C LEU A 306 23.92 5.08 17.13
N VAL A 307 23.88 4.66 15.87
CA VAL A 307 24.62 3.46 15.40
C VAL A 307 26.13 3.62 15.62
N ARG A 308 26.71 4.79 15.32
CA ARG A 308 28.13 5.11 15.56
C ARG A 308 28.50 5.05 17.04
N GLN A 309 27.57 5.32 17.95
CA GLN A 309 27.75 5.19 19.39
C GLN A 309 27.55 3.74 19.89
N GLY A 310 27.30 2.78 18.99
CA GLY A 310 26.99 1.40 19.35
C GLY A 310 25.56 1.21 19.88
N ILE A 311 24.70 2.19 19.72
CA ILE A 311 23.32 2.16 20.19
C ILE A 311 22.42 1.67 19.06
N ASN A 312 21.58 0.68 19.34
CA ASN A 312 20.57 0.22 18.39
C ASN A 312 19.38 1.20 18.39
N PRO A 313 19.03 1.83 17.26
CA PRO A 313 17.96 2.84 17.21
C PRO A 313 16.54 2.26 17.35
N ILE A 314 16.38 0.93 17.22
CA ILE A 314 15.06 0.26 17.25
C ILE A 314 14.92 -0.65 18.48
N ARG A 315 16.01 -1.22 18.97
CA ARG A 315 15.99 -2.15 20.12
C ARG A 315 16.24 -1.42 21.44
N PHE A 316 15.52 -1.84 22.47
CA PHE A 316 15.60 -1.27 23.82
C PHE A 316 15.21 -2.30 24.88
N PRO A 317 15.54 -2.09 26.17
CA PRO A 317 15.15 -2.98 27.24
C PRO A 317 13.62 -3.13 27.35
N GLY A 318 13.14 -4.37 27.47
CA GLY A 318 11.70 -4.68 27.53
C GLY A 318 11.01 -4.82 26.18
N LEU A 319 11.74 -4.70 25.06
CA LEU A 319 11.23 -5.12 23.74
C LEU A 319 11.30 -6.63 23.61
N ARG A 320 10.16 -7.25 23.25
CA ARG A 320 9.98 -8.68 23.01
C ARG A 320 9.54 -8.90 21.57
N LEU A 321 10.24 -9.77 20.87
CA LEU A 321 9.93 -10.17 19.50
C LEU A 321 9.28 -11.55 19.54
N SER A 322 8.01 -11.66 19.15
CA SER A 322 7.22 -12.88 19.20
C SER A 322 7.09 -13.49 17.79
N VAL A 323 7.51 -14.74 17.65
CA VAL A 323 7.49 -15.46 16.38
C VAL A 323 6.52 -16.66 16.44
N SER A 324 6.50 -17.40 17.55
CA SER A 324 5.67 -18.59 17.68
C SER A 324 4.19 -18.27 17.98
N VAL A 325 3.32 -19.25 17.75
CA VAL A 325 1.89 -19.14 18.08
C VAL A 325 1.67 -19.14 19.59
N GLU A 326 2.48 -19.90 20.31
CA GLU A 326 2.46 -20.02 21.76
C GLU A 326 2.81 -18.69 22.43
N GLU A 327 3.86 -18.01 21.95
CA GLU A 327 4.23 -16.67 22.41
C GLU A 327 3.11 -15.66 22.17
N SER A 328 2.50 -15.69 20.98
CA SER A 328 1.38 -14.81 20.63
C SER A 328 0.16 -15.01 21.54
N ARG A 329 -0.15 -16.26 21.91
CA ARG A 329 -1.23 -16.56 22.86
C ARG A 329 -0.91 -16.04 24.25
N ALA A 330 0.30 -16.29 24.74
CA ALA A 330 0.76 -15.84 26.05
C ALA A 330 0.65 -14.31 26.21
N ILE A 331 0.87 -13.51 25.15
CA ILE A 331 0.68 -12.06 25.19
C ILE A 331 -0.76 -11.69 25.58
N ASN A 332 -1.77 -12.40 25.05
CA ASN A 332 -3.17 -12.12 25.33
C ASN A 332 -3.63 -12.66 26.70
N GLU A 333 -2.95 -13.68 27.22
CA GLU A 333 -3.27 -14.30 28.52
C GLU A 333 -2.63 -13.54 29.70
N ASP A 334 -1.55 -12.80 29.46
CA ASP A 334 -0.88 -11.99 30.49
C ASP A 334 -1.74 -10.76 30.85
N PRO A 335 -2.18 -10.59 32.11
CA PRO A 335 -3.04 -9.49 32.52
C PRO A 335 -2.32 -8.14 32.67
N ARG A 336 -0.97 -8.12 32.70
CA ARG A 336 -0.20 -6.89 32.90
C ARG A 336 -0.37 -5.93 31.73
N PRO A 337 -0.44 -4.60 31.98
CA PRO A 337 -0.43 -3.60 30.90
C PRO A 337 0.81 -3.73 30.03
N LYS A 338 0.63 -3.63 28.72
CA LYS A 338 1.69 -3.76 27.72
C LYS A 338 1.39 -3.00 26.44
N VAL A 339 2.40 -2.84 25.60
CA VAL A 339 2.27 -2.33 24.25
C VAL A 339 2.39 -3.50 23.26
N ILE A 340 1.49 -3.59 22.29
CA ILE A 340 1.43 -4.67 21.30
C ILE A 340 1.42 -4.06 19.91
N LEU A 341 2.49 -4.28 19.13
CA LEU A 341 2.54 -3.97 17.71
C LEU A 341 2.31 -5.26 16.93
N SER A 342 1.35 -5.27 16.02
CA SER A 342 1.03 -6.48 15.25
C SER A 342 0.50 -6.15 13.85
N ALA A 343 0.86 -6.95 12.86
CA ALA A 343 0.33 -6.86 11.51
C ALA A 343 -1.01 -7.63 11.38
N SER A 344 -1.95 -7.21 10.49
CA SER A 344 -1.80 -6.18 9.47
C SER A 344 -2.21 -4.79 9.98
N GLY A 345 -1.72 -3.74 9.31
CA GLY A 345 -2.03 -2.36 9.68
C GLY A 345 -3.50 -1.96 9.48
N MET A 346 -4.24 -2.63 8.58
CA MET A 346 -5.66 -2.39 8.30
C MET A 346 -6.60 -3.35 9.07
N CYS A 347 -6.06 -4.26 9.89
CA CYS A 347 -6.79 -5.22 10.73
C CYS A 347 -7.56 -6.32 9.98
N ASP A 348 -7.37 -6.47 8.67
CA ASP A 348 -8.13 -7.44 7.86
C ASP A 348 -7.59 -8.87 7.98
N ALA A 349 -6.32 -9.02 8.30
CA ALA A 349 -5.63 -10.31 8.44
C ALA A 349 -4.64 -10.30 9.60
N GLY A 350 -4.00 -11.44 9.85
CA GLY A 350 -2.89 -11.57 10.79
C GLY A 350 -3.27 -11.64 12.26
N ARG A 351 -2.22 -11.65 13.10
CA ARG A 351 -2.33 -11.82 14.56
C ARG A 351 -3.03 -10.64 15.24
N ILE A 352 -2.99 -9.45 14.65
CA ILE A 352 -3.69 -8.27 15.16
C ILE A 352 -5.17 -8.54 15.43
N ARG A 353 -5.85 -9.38 14.62
CA ARG A 353 -7.26 -9.71 14.82
C ARG A 353 -7.50 -10.47 16.14
N HIS A 354 -6.54 -11.27 16.60
CA HIS A 354 -6.61 -11.93 17.91
C HIS A 354 -6.43 -10.90 19.02
N HIS A 355 -5.46 -10.01 18.90
CA HIS A 355 -5.27 -8.93 19.88
C HIS A 355 -6.48 -8.01 19.96
N LEU A 356 -7.09 -7.66 18.83
CA LEU A 356 -8.35 -6.89 18.81
C LEU A 356 -9.49 -7.63 19.53
N LYS A 357 -9.64 -8.94 19.29
CA LYS A 357 -10.64 -9.76 19.99
C LYS A 357 -10.49 -9.69 21.52
N HIS A 358 -9.26 -9.71 22.02
CA HIS A 358 -8.97 -9.71 23.46
C HIS A 358 -9.01 -8.32 24.11
N ASN A 359 -8.85 -7.23 23.34
CA ASN A 359 -8.69 -5.89 23.88
C ASN A 359 -9.85 -4.93 23.58
N LEU A 360 -10.62 -5.11 22.49
CA LEU A 360 -11.67 -4.16 22.08
C LEU A 360 -12.82 -4.01 23.09
N TRP A 361 -13.17 -5.05 23.83
CA TRP A 361 -14.24 -5.00 24.81
C TRP A 361 -13.82 -4.42 26.16
N ARG A 362 -12.52 -4.15 26.35
CA ARG A 362 -11.92 -3.65 27.59
C ARG A 362 -11.80 -2.13 27.53
N PRO A 363 -12.55 -1.37 28.37
CA PRO A 363 -12.57 0.09 28.30
C PRO A 363 -11.24 0.76 28.70
N GLU A 364 -10.39 0.06 29.45
CA GLU A 364 -9.06 0.52 29.84
C GLU A 364 -8.02 0.44 28.71
N CYS A 365 -8.30 -0.35 27.66
CA CYS A 365 -7.40 -0.54 26.53
C CYS A 365 -7.56 0.57 25.47
N THR A 366 -6.48 0.81 24.73
CA THR A 366 -6.48 1.72 23.55
C THR A 366 -6.03 0.97 22.30
N ILE A 367 -6.76 1.15 21.21
CA ILE A 367 -6.32 0.75 19.87
C ILE A 367 -5.85 2.01 19.15
N LEU A 368 -4.57 2.06 18.76
CA LEU A 368 -3.94 3.21 18.13
C LEU A 368 -3.63 2.94 16.66
N PHE A 369 -4.32 3.61 15.77
CA PHE A 369 -4.03 3.57 14.34
C PHE A 369 -2.94 4.58 13.97
N ALA A 370 -1.80 4.08 13.52
CA ALA A 370 -0.63 4.88 13.16
C ALA A 370 -0.48 5.03 11.62
N GLY A 371 -1.59 5.12 10.87
CA GLY A 371 -1.58 5.26 9.43
C GLY A 371 -2.98 5.33 8.83
N TYR A 372 -3.00 5.49 7.49
CA TYR A 372 -4.23 5.49 6.71
C TYR A 372 -4.97 4.16 6.83
N GLN A 373 -6.29 4.22 6.83
CA GLN A 373 -7.17 3.06 6.82
C GLN A 373 -8.06 3.11 5.59
N ALA A 374 -7.90 2.12 4.71
CA ALA A 374 -8.65 2.05 3.46
C ALA A 374 -10.15 1.84 3.70
N GLU A 375 -10.98 2.41 2.84
CA GLU A 375 -12.42 2.21 2.87
C GLU A 375 -12.77 0.72 2.79
N GLY A 376 -13.64 0.26 3.68
CA GLY A 376 -14.07 -1.13 3.78
C GLY A 376 -13.16 -2.01 4.64
N SER A 377 -11.99 -1.54 5.09
CA SER A 377 -11.16 -2.26 6.06
C SER A 377 -11.76 -2.25 7.46
N LEU A 378 -11.39 -3.24 8.28
CA LEU A 378 -11.82 -3.29 9.68
C LEU A 378 -11.30 -2.07 10.46
N GLY A 379 -10.09 -1.60 10.17
CA GLY A 379 -9.54 -0.40 10.78
C GLY A 379 -10.36 0.84 10.48
N CYS A 380 -10.81 1.02 9.22
CA CYS A 380 -11.72 2.11 8.84
C CYS A 380 -13.06 2.04 9.57
N VAL A 381 -13.63 0.84 9.72
CA VAL A 381 -14.88 0.60 10.48
C VAL A 381 -14.72 0.99 11.95
N LEU A 382 -13.59 0.65 12.57
CA LEU A 382 -13.29 1.02 13.96
C LEU A 382 -13.11 2.52 14.14
N LEU A 383 -12.34 3.18 13.24
CA LEU A 383 -12.18 4.64 13.23
C LEU A 383 -13.49 5.38 12.98
N GLY A 384 -14.40 4.78 12.20
CA GLY A 384 -15.77 5.28 11.98
C GLY A 384 -16.68 5.19 13.21
N GLY A 385 -16.19 4.67 14.36
CA GLY A 385 -16.93 4.64 15.64
C GLY A 385 -17.89 3.48 15.78
N ALA A 386 -17.65 2.36 15.09
CA ALA A 386 -18.45 1.15 15.25
C ALA A 386 -18.53 0.72 16.73
N LYS A 387 -19.73 0.42 17.20
CA LYS A 387 -19.98 -0.03 18.59
C LYS A 387 -19.83 -1.54 18.76
N ASN A 388 -20.07 -2.29 17.71
CA ASN A 388 -19.89 -3.74 17.65
C ASN A 388 -19.23 -4.12 16.34
N ILE A 389 -18.35 -5.11 16.37
CA ILE A 389 -17.74 -5.71 15.19
C ILE A 389 -17.81 -7.24 15.28
N ARG A 390 -17.61 -7.93 14.16
CA ARG A 390 -17.58 -9.39 14.13
C ARG A 390 -16.18 -9.90 13.82
N LEU A 391 -15.57 -10.63 14.76
CA LEU A 391 -14.28 -11.29 14.62
C LEU A 391 -14.41 -12.79 14.86
N PHE A 392 -13.87 -13.61 13.96
CA PHE A 392 -13.89 -15.07 14.08
C PHE A 392 -15.28 -15.67 14.32
N GLY A 393 -16.34 -15.00 13.83
CA GLY A 393 -17.73 -15.42 14.01
C GLY A 393 -18.39 -14.91 15.29
N GLU A 394 -17.65 -14.29 16.21
CA GLU A 394 -18.15 -13.71 17.46
C GLU A 394 -18.41 -12.21 17.30
N GLU A 395 -19.48 -11.72 17.93
CA GLU A 395 -19.77 -10.30 18.05
C GLU A 395 -19.01 -9.71 19.24
N ILE A 396 -18.27 -8.64 19.02
CA ILE A 396 -17.42 -8.00 20.02
C ILE A 396 -17.83 -6.55 20.16
N CYS A 397 -18.17 -6.16 21.37
CA CYS A 397 -18.48 -4.79 21.73
C CYS A 397 -17.21 -3.94 21.74
N VAL A 398 -17.22 -2.78 21.11
CA VAL A 398 -16.09 -1.83 21.08
C VAL A 398 -16.24 -0.86 22.26
N LYS A 399 -15.52 -1.13 23.33
CA LYS A 399 -15.45 -0.28 24.54
C LYS A 399 -14.07 0.37 24.69
N ALA A 400 -13.04 -0.23 24.10
CA ALA A 400 -11.69 0.33 24.08
C ALA A 400 -11.69 1.70 23.40
N ARG A 401 -10.79 2.57 23.84
CA ARG A 401 -10.53 3.83 23.16
C ARG A 401 -9.97 3.56 21.77
N ILE A 402 -10.56 4.16 20.75
CA ILE A 402 -10.01 4.18 19.39
C ILE A 402 -9.30 5.50 19.20
N ALA A 403 -8.00 5.46 18.94
CA ALA A 403 -7.15 6.63 18.72
C ALA A 403 -6.50 6.55 17.33
N ARG A 404 -6.17 7.70 16.79
CA ARG A 404 -5.42 7.84 15.53
C ARG A 404 -4.22 8.75 15.79
N MET A 405 -3.07 8.34 15.33
CA MET A 405 -1.86 9.15 15.32
C MET A 405 -1.82 9.99 14.04
N THR A 406 -1.53 11.27 14.20
CA THR A 406 -1.42 12.23 13.08
C THR A 406 0.04 12.42 12.65
N GLY A 407 0.26 12.97 11.46
CA GLY A 407 1.60 13.40 11.02
C GLY A 407 2.55 12.31 10.53
N ILE A 408 2.20 11.03 10.63
CA ILE A 408 3.05 9.95 10.11
C ILE A 408 2.49 9.44 8.78
N SER A 409 3.10 9.84 7.68
CA SER A 409 2.79 9.36 6.33
C SER A 409 4.06 8.83 5.66
N GLY A 410 3.96 7.69 4.98
CA GLY A 410 5.05 7.13 4.18
C GLY A 410 5.27 7.86 2.86
N HIS A 411 4.23 8.53 2.33
CA HIS A 411 4.29 9.23 1.04
C HIS A 411 4.41 10.73 1.22
N ALA A 412 5.06 11.37 0.27
CA ALA A 412 5.05 12.82 0.12
C ALA A 412 3.62 13.33 -0.09
N ASP A 413 3.34 14.49 0.45
CA ASP A 413 2.11 15.23 0.15
C ASP A 413 2.22 15.97 -1.19
N ARG A 414 1.14 16.67 -1.57
CA ARG A 414 1.11 17.45 -2.82
C ARG A 414 2.30 18.39 -2.97
N GLU A 415 2.66 19.11 -1.92
CA GLU A 415 3.76 20.06 -1.92
C GLU A 415 5.12 19.36 -2.06
N GLY A 416 5.28 18.19 -1.41
CA GLY A 416 6.45 17.33 -1.54
C GLY A 416 6.60 16.78 -2.95
N LEU A 417 5.53 16.26 -3.53
CA LEU A 417 5.50 15.76 -4.90
C LEU A 417 5.84 16.87 -5.93
N VAL A 418 5.23 18.04 -5.77
CA VAL A 418 5.51 19.21 -6.63
C VAL A 418 6.97 19.65 -6.47
N ARG A 419 7.48 19.70 -5.24
CA ARG A 419 8.88 20.06 -4.98
C ARG A 419 9.84 19.09 -5.66
N TRP A 420 9.56 17.79 -5.56
CA TRP A 420 10.40 16.76 -6.15
C TRP A 420 10.50 16.89 -7.68
N VAL A 421 9.37 16.99 -8.38
CA VAL A 421 9.38 17.11 -9.85
C VAL A 421 9.87 18.47 -10.34
N SER A 422 9.65 19.54 -9.58
CA SER A 422 10.10 20.89 -9.92
C SER A 422 11.62 21.09 -9.76
N HIS A 423 12.31 20.17 -9.10
CA HIS A 423 13.77 20.20 -8.99
C HIS A 423 14.46 19.83 -10.32
N ILE A 424 13.77 19.08 -11.17
CA ILE A 424 14.29 18.64 -12.47
C ILE A 424 14.45 19.83 -13.41
N ALA A 425 15.68 20.10 -13.85
CA ALA A 425 16.00 21.22 -14.73
C ALA A 425 16.96 20.80 -15.87
N PRO A 426 16.65 21.08 -17.16
CA PRO A 426 15.42 21.75 -17.63
C PRO A 426 14.16 20.92 -17.34
N LYS A 427 12.97 21.57 -17.41
CA LYS A 427 11.71 20.84 -17.24
C LYS A 427 11.63 19.64 -18.18
N PRO A 428 11.09 18.50 -17.71
CA PRO A 428 10.90 17.33 -18.55
C PRO A 428 10.06 17.63 -19.79
N THR A 429 10.32 16.92 -20.86
CA THR A 429 9.46 16.96 -22.07
C THR A 429 8.05 16.56 -21.69
N HIS A 430 7.92 15.49 -20.86
CA HIS A 430 6.62 15.00 -20.40
C HIS A 430 6.73 14.35 -19.01
N VAL A 431 5.70 14.56 -18.19
CA VAL A 431 5.50 13.90 -16.89
C VAL A 431 4.25 13.05 -16.98
N PHE A 432 4.36 11.76 -16.74
CA PHE A 432 3.25 10.82 -16.65
C PHE A 432 2.90 10.61 -15.18
N VAL A 433 1.69 10.98 -14.81
CA VAL A 433 1.18 10.90 -13.43
C VAL A 433 0.45 9.58 -13.26
N VAL A 434 0.93 8.74 -12.36
CA VAL A 434 0.44 7.39 -12.08
C VAL A 434 0.26 7.19 -10.57
N HIS A 435 -0.09 5.99 -10.14
CA HIS A 435 -0.15 5.57 -8.74
C HIS A 435 -0.93 6.56 -7.87
N GLY A 436 -2.22 6.70 -8.15
CA GLY A 436 -3.14 7.57 -7.44
C GLY A 436 -4.58 7.24 -7.81
N GLU A 437 -5.50 7.63 -6.93
CA GLU A 437 -6.93 7.49 -7.22
C GLU A 437 -7.32 8.25 -8.50
N ASP A 438 -8.32 7.77 -9.23
CA ASP A 438 -8.76 8.27 -10.53
C ASP A 438 -8.82 9.82 -10.61
N THR A 439 -9.57 10.45 -9.70
CA THR A 439 -9.69 11.91 -9.67
C THR A 439 -8.43 12.64 -9.18
N VAL A 440 -7.57 11.95 -8.43
CA VAL A 440 -6.33 12.51 -7.89
C VAL A 440 -5.29 12.63 -8.98
N THR A 441 -5.10 11.58 -9.80
CA THR A 441 -4.13 11.59 -10.91
C THR A 441 -4.44 12.70 -11.91
N ASP A 442 -5.70 12.83 -12.32
CA ASP A 442 -6.13 13.90 -13.26
C ASP A 442 -5.94 15.31 -12.67
N SER A 443 -6.34 15.51 -11.42
CA SER A 443 -6.22 16.81 -10.76
C SER A 443 -4.75 17.20 -10.55
N PHE A 444 -3.89 16.25 -10.23
CA PHE A 444 -2.47 16.51 -10.03
C PHE A 444 -1.75 16.80 -11.37
N ALA A 445 -2.03 16.04 -12.42
CA ALA A 445 -1.53 16.33 -13.77
C ALA A 445 -1.96 17.71 -14.26
N SER A 446 -3.23 18.08 -14.03
CA SER A 446 -3.75 19.42 -14.33
C SER A 446 -3.03 20.50 -13.52
N LEU A 447 -2.79 20.30 -12.23
CA LEU A 447 -2.05 21.22 -11.37
C LEU A 447 -0.63 21.47 -11.89
N LEU A 448 0.11 20.41 -12.23
CA LEU A 448 1.46 20.49 -12.80
C LEU A 448 1.48 21.32 -14.07
N THR A 449 0.49 21.10 -14.95
CA THR A 449 0.41 21.79 -16.23
C THR A 449 0.00 23.25 -16.06
N THR A 450 -1.07 23.52 -15.34
CA THR A 450 -1.67 24.86 -15.30
C THR A 450 -0.93 25.81 -14.35
N THR A 451 -0.43 25.32 -13.24
CA THR A 451 0.21 26.15 -12.20
C THR A 451 1.73 26.19 -12.35
N TYR A 452 2.33 25.05 -12.63
CA TYR A 452 3.80 24.93 -12.67
C TYR A 452 4.37 24.94 -14.09
N GLY A 453 3.51 24.88 -15.13
CA GLY A 453 3.91 24.89 -16.54
C GLY A 453 4.80 23.67 -16.88
N ILE A 454 4.54 22.52 -16.26
CA ILE A 454 5.16 21.24 -16.53
C ILE A 454 4.16 20.44 -17.37
N ASN A 455 4.56 20.01 -18.58
CA ASN A 455 3.71 19.19 -19.43
C ASN A 455 3.44 17.83 -18.75
N ALA A 456 2.22 17.61 -18.30
CA ALA A 456 1.85 16.43 -17.52
C ALA A 456 0.51 15.82 -17.98
N THR A 457 0.45 14.49 -18.03
CA THR A 457 -0.77 13.71 -18.31
C THR A 457 -0.91 12.53 -17.37
N ALA A 458 -2.14 12.09 -17.14
CA ALA A 458 -2.47 10.87 -16.40
C ALA A 458 -2.86 9.77 -17.41
N PRO A 459 -1.98 8.81 -17.69
CA PRO A 459 -2.26 7.75 -18.66
C PRO A 459 -3.20 6.69 -18.08
N TYR A 460 -4.04 6.11 -18.94
CA TYR A 460 -4.83 4.93 -18.60
C TYR A 460 -4.09 3.62 -18.92
N THR A 461 -4.54 2.52 -18.36
CA THR A 461 -3.95 1.20 -18.62
C THR A 461 -3.97 0.87 -20.12
N GLY A 462 -2.85 0.31 -20.64
CA GLY A 462 -2.63 0.04 -22.05
C GLY A 462 -2.21 1.24 -22.91
N GLU A 463 -2.21 2.46 -22.36
CA GLU A 463 -1.74 3.65 -23.08
C GLU A 463 -0.24 3.54 -23.40
N SER A 464 0.14 3.88 -24.63
CA SER A 464 1.53 3.76 -25.09
C SER A 464 2.03 5.04 -25.77
N TRP A 465 3.30 5.36 -25.53
CA TRP A 465 3.96 6.55 -26.04
C TRP A 465 5.28 6.21 -26.74
N ASP A 466 5.56 6.90 -27.86
CA ASP A 466 6.89 6.92 -28.46
C ASP A 466 7.72 8.04 -27.83
N LEU A 467 8.79 7.66 -27.17
CA LEU A 467 9.66 8.57 -26.43
C LEU A 467 10.64 9.36 -27.32
N LEU A 468 10.78 9.02 -28.60
CA LEU A 468 11.58 9.81 -29.54
C LEU A 468 10.81 11.00 -30.07
N SER A 469 9.54 10.80 -30.40
CA SER A 469 8.67 11.83 -30.98
C SER A 469 7.75 12.53 -29.98
N ASP A 470 7.69 12.06 -28.74
CA ASP A 470 6.71 12.49 -27.71
C ASP A 470 5.27 12.36 -28.19
N GLN A 471 4.97 11.26 -28.86
CA GLN A 471 3.66 11.02 -29.46
C GLN A 471 2.97 9.84 -28.78
N LYS A 472 1.67 10.00 -28.47
CA LYS A 472 0.84 8.89 -28.05
C LYS A 472 0.61 7.96 -29.24
N ILE A 473 0.98 6.67 -29.07
CA ILE A 473 0.85 5.63 -30.10
C ILE A 473 -0.49 4.91 -29.96
N ARG A 474 -0.92 4.66 -28.71
CA ARG A 474 -2.14 3.92 -28.38
C ARG A 474 -2.86 4.60 -27.24
N GLU A 475 -4.17 4.73 -27.37
CA GLU A 475 -5.04 5.15 -26.25
C GLU A 475 -5.16 4.02 -25.21
N GLY A 476 -5.25 4.42 -23.95
CA GLY A 476 -5.53 3.49 -22.87
C GLY A 476 -6.99 3.08 -22.81
N THR A 477 -7.28 1.96 -22.14
CA THR A 477 -8.65 1.52 -21.91
C THR A 477 -9.24 2.20 -20.68
N ARG A 478 -10.56 2.52 -20.79
CA ARG A 478 -11.36 3.06 -19.68
C ARG A 478 -12.50 2.10 -19.36
N GLU A 479 -12.29 0.83 -19.59
CA GLU A 479 -13.31 -0.18 -19.29
C GLU A 479 -13.35 -0.40 -17.78
N TYR A 480 -14.50 -0.07 -17.18
CA TYR A 480 -14.72 -0.34 -15.75
C TYR A 480 -14.83 -1.83 -15.50
N VAL A 481 -14.21 -2.30 -14.42
CA VAL A 481 -14.44 -3.65 -13.93
C VAL A 481 -15.94 -3.84 -13.72
N LYS A 482 -16.52 -4.76 -14.46
CA LYS A 482 -17.93 -5.13 -14.25
C LYS A 482 -18.05 -5.60 -12.82
N LYS A 483 -18.74 -4.80 -12.00
CA LYS A 483 -19.11 -5.26 -10.68
C LYS A 483 -20.02 -6.47 -10.89
N ASP A 484 -19.45 -7.66 -10.87
CA ASP A 484 -20.20 -8.83 -10.50
C ASP A 484 -20.61 -8.59 -9.06
N TYR A 485 -21.75 -7.91 -8.94
CA TYR A 485 -22.46 -7.82 -7.68
C TYR A 485 -22.95 -9.24 -7.39
N GLN A 486 -22.02 -10.10 -6.97
CA GLN A 486 -22.38 -11.21 -6.11
C GLN A 486 -22.62 -10.57 -4.74
N PRO A 487 -23.88 -10.40 -4.32
CA PRO A 487 -24.14 -10.05 -2.95
C PRO A 487 -23.40 -11.12 -2.14
N ARG A 488 -22.51 -10.72 -1.23
CA ARG A 488 -22.11 -11.63 -0.16
C ARG A 488 -23.44 -12.13 0.41
N GLU A 489 -23.79 -13.36 0.12
CA GLU A 489 -24.91 -14.06 0.70
C GLU A 489 -24.63 -14.29 2.20
N GLY A 490 -24.70 -13.22 2.98
CA GLY A 490 -25.40 -13.32 4.23
C GLY A 490 -26.82 -13.65 3.80
N ARG A 491 -27.31 -14.86 4.08
CA ARG A 491 -28.64 -15.35 3.71
C ARG A 491 -29.65 -14.20 3.77
N MET A 492 -29.91 -13.55 2.63
CA MET A 492 -31.08 -12.70 2.50
C MET A 492 -32.26 -13.61 2.82
N SER A 493 -33.01 -13.28 3.86
CA SER A 493 -34.20 -14.07 4.16
C SER A 493 -35.06 -14.10 2.89
N ASP A 494 -35.70 -15.23 2.61
CA ASP A 494 -36.61 -15.34 1.44
C ASP A 494 -37.65 -14.22 1.40
N VAL A 495 -37.95 -13.65 2.57
CA VAL A 495 -38.83 -12.48 2.72
C VAL A 495 -38.19 -11.21 2.17
N TYR A 496 -36.91 -10.95 2.43
CA TYR A 496 -36.22 -9.79 1.88
C TYR A 496 -35.96 -9.91 0.37
N ARG A 497 -35.71 -11.12 -0.14
CA ARG A 497 -35.60 -11.37 -1.59
C ARG A 497 -36.90 -11.02 -2.29
N LYS A 498 -38.03 -11.46 -1.77
CA LYS A 498 -39.36 -11.10 -2.29
C LYS A 498 -39.64 -9.61 -2.25
N LEU A 499 -39.18 -8.90 -1.20
CA LEU A 499 -39.30 -7.45 -1.11
C LEU A 499 -38.45 -6.75 -2.17
N PHE A 500 -37.23 -7.21 -2.39
CA PHE A 500 -36.32 -6.68 -3.43
C PHE A 500 -36.85 -6.90 -4.83
N ASP A 501 -37.38 -8.10 -5.14
CA ASP A 501 -38.03 -8.42 -6.42
C ASP A 501 -39.26 -7.53 -6.68
N ALA A 502 -40.06 -7.29 -5.65
CA ALA A 502 -41.22 -6.37 -5.72
C ALA A 502 -40.78 -4.93 -6.00
N ALA A 503 -39.69 -4.46 -5.40
CA ALA A 503 -39.13 -3.13 -5.66
C ALA A 503 -38.60 -3.01 -7.09
N GLN A 504 -37.97 -4.04 -7.63
CA GLN A 504 -37.51 -4.10 -9.03
C GLN A 504 -38.68 -4.08 -10.02
N GLN A 505 -39.76 -4.82 -9.74
CA GLN A 505 -40.98 -4.78 -10.53
C GLN A 505 -41.62 -3.39 -10.52
N LEU A 506 -41.66 -2.73 -9.35
CA LEU A 506 -42.17 -1.36 -9.23
C LEU A 506 -41.35 -0.38 -10.09
N LEU A 507 -40.03 -0.48 -10.07
CA LEU A 507 -39.13 0.33 -10.91
C LEU A 507 -39.36 0.10 -12.40
N ALA A 508 -39.59 -1.15 -12.82
CA ALA A 508 -39.91 -1.49 -14.20
C ALA A 508 -41.25 -0.90 -14.64
N ILE A 509 -42.25 -0.89 -13.75
CA ILE A 509 -43.55 -0.24 -14.00
C ILE A 509 -43.37 1.27 -14.12
N VAL A 510 -42.64 1.94 -13.22
CA VAL A 510 -42.35 3.38 -13.29
C VAL A 510 -41.75 3.76 -14.65
N LYS A 511 -40.79 2.96 -15.16
CA LYS A 511 -40.17 3.17 -16.48
C LYS A 511 -41.16 3.11 -17.63
N LYS A 512 -42.18 2.21 -17.56
CA LYS A 512 -43.23 2.09 -18.59
C LYS A 512 -44.18 3.31 -18.60
N TYR A 513 -44.36 3.97 -17.47
CA TYR A 513 -45.22 5.17 -17.37
C TYR A 513 -44.53 6.48 -17.77
N ARG A 514 -43.33 6.45 -18.35
CA ARG A 514 -42.59 7.63 -18.81
C ARG A 514 -43.38 8.55 -19.76
N GLU A 515 -44.26 7.95 -20.58
CA GLU A 515 -45.12 8.62 -21.56
C GLU A 515 -46.60 8.49 -21.21
N GLY A 516 -46.93 8.16 -19.96
CA GLY A 516 -48.33 8.02 -19.50
C GLY A 516 -49.05 9.36 -19.31
N ALA A 517 -50.37 9.30 -19.19
CA ALA A 517 -51.17 10.50 -18.92
C ALA A 517 -50.79 11.11 -17.56
N ASN A 518 -50.62 12.43 -17.52
CA ASN A 518 -50.18 13.15 -16.31
C ASN A 518 -51.04 12.90 -15.06
N LYS A 519 -52.32 12.58 -15.25
CA LYS A 519 -53.25 12.23 -14.16
C LYS A 519 -52.89 10.90 -13.51
N ASP A 520 -52.54 9.91 -14.33
CA ASP A 520 -52.18 8.57 -13.84
C ASP A 520 -50.79 8.57 -13.22
N ILE A 521 -49.86 9.30 -13.82
CA ILE A 521 -48.50 9.49 -13.24
C ILE A 521 -48.60 10.14 -11.86
N ARG A 522 -49.39 11.20 -11.70
CA ARG A 522 -49.56 11.88 -10.41
C ARG A 522 -50.14 10.96 -9.35
N ARG A 523 -51.17 10.20 -9.69
CA ARG A 523 -51.78 9.22 -8.78
C ARG A 523 -50.79 8.13 -8.35
N PHE A 524 -50.02 7.61 -9.30
CA PHE A 524 -49.01 6.58 -9.04
C PHE A 524 -47.87 7.13 -8.17
N THR A 525 -47.43 8.37 -8.38
CA THR A 525 -46.44 9.06 -7.54
C THR A 525 -46.93 9.15 -6.10
N GLU A 526 -48.17 9.60 -5.90
CA GLU A 526 -48.78 9.73 -4.55
C GLU A 526 -48.83 8.38 -3.81
N ASP A 527 -49.09 7.30 -4.52
CA ASP A 527 -49.15 5.94 -3.92
C ASP A 527 -47.76 5.46 -3.52
N ILE A 528 -46.73 5.70 -4.33
CA ILE A 528 -45.33 5.40 -3.99
C ILE A 528 -44.86 6.24 -2.79
N GLU A 529 -45.15 7.54 -2.78
CA GLU A 529 -44.80 8.43 -1.65
C GLU A 529 -45.47 8.04 -0.34
N LYS A 530 -46.71 7.55 -0.39
CA LYS A 530 -47.42 7.02 0.78
C LYS A 530 -46.72 5.73 1.30
N LEU A 531 -46.30 4.88 0.37
CA LEU A 531 -45.58 3.67 0.73
C LEU A 531 -44.25 4.00 1.38
N CYS A 532 -43.45 4.92 0.80
CA CYS A 532 -42.17 5.37 1.36
C CYS A 532 -42.36 5.94 2.77
N ARG A 533 -43.28 6.90 2.96
CA ARG A 533 -43.57 7.49 4.30
C ARG A 533 -44.02 6.47 5.34
N ARG A 534 -44.67 5.39 4.93
CA ARG A 534 -45.13 4.34 5.85
C ARG A 534 -43.98 3.48 6.38
N TRP A 535 -42.91 3.30 5.61
CA TRP A 535 -41.81 2.39 5.91
C TRP A 535 -40.48 3.07 6.22
N ASP A 536 -40.40 4.39 6.02
CA ASP A 536 -39.27 5.22 6.42
C ASP A 536 -39.44 5.58 7.92
N LYS A 537 -38.89 4.72 8.80
CA LYS A 537 -38.95 4.85 10.26
C LYS A 537 -37.59 5.14 10.83
#